data_e177d70bd302bb266e5bd783fdec6aae
#
_entry.id   e177d70bd302bb266e5bd783fdec6aae
#
_cell.length_a   1.000
_cell.length_b   1.000
_cell.length_c   1.000
_cell.angle_alpha   90.00
_cell.angle_beta   90.00
_cell.angle_gamma   90.00
#
_symmetry.space_group_name_H-M   'P 1'
#
loop_
_entity.id
_entity.type
_entity.pdbx_description
1 polymer ?
#
loop_
_entity_poly.entity_id
_entity_poly.type
_entity_poly.pdbx_seq_one_letter_code
_entity_poly.pdbx_strand_id
1 'polypeptide(L)'
;ISYIVRQHADNPAIKYYQGQLSGQTIILWVADIFALTAEDIGSVNAIYDKAALIALPADIRVKYSAQMCHLSVNAPQFIITLTYDQSKKEGPPFSVSSEQIQQYYGSNYQITELASESASIGSMPDLKVTEHVWLLNT
;
A
#
# COMPACT_ATOMS: atom_id res chain seq x y z
N ILE A 1 19.98 15.17 -5.47
CA ILE A 1 19.81 13.70 -5.46
C ILE A 1 20.48 13.15 -6.71
N SER A 2 21.49 12.32 -6.54
CA SER A 2 22.03 11.54 -7.65
C SER A 2 21.38 10.14 -7.64
N TYR A 3 21.09 9.62 -8.81
CA TYR A 3 20.48 8.30 -8.93
C TYR A 3 21.04 7.55 -10.13
N ILE A 4 21.03 6.23 -10.02
CA ILE A 4 21.43 5.32 -11.07
C ILE A 4 20.20 4.50 -11.47
N VAL A 5 19.93 4.45 -12.79
CA VAL A 5 18.88 3.58 -13.32
C VAL A 5 19.44 2.18 -13.50
N ARG A 6 18.75 1.18 -13.00
CA ARG A 6 19.12 -0.22 -13.19
C ARG A 6 17.94 -1.00 -13.75
N GLN A 7 18.26 -2.05 -14.48
CA GLN A 7 17.31 -3.02 -14.99
C GLN A 7 17.49 -4.34 -14.26
N HIS A 8 16.38 -5.04 -13.99
CA HIS A 8 16.45 -6.39 -13.42
C HIS A 8 17.13 -7.32 -14.41
N ALA A 9 18.06 -8.15 -13.94
CA ALA A 9 18.87 -9.01 -14.80
C ALA A 9 18.02 -10.04 -15.58
N ASP A 10 17.00 -10.60 -14.94
CA ASP A 10 16.14 -11.66 -15.49
C ASP A 10 14.84 -11.15 -16.10
N ASN A 11 14.49 -9.88 -15.88
CA ASN A 11 13.26 -9.30 -16.40
C ASN A 11 13.48 -7.83 -16.77
N PRO A 12 13.64 -7.53 -18.07
CA PRO A 12 13.88 -6.15 -18.54
C PRO A 12 12.68 -5.22 -18.33
N ALA A 13 11.48 -5.73 -18.04
CA ALA A 13 10.33 -4.91 -17.70
C ALA A 13 10.40 -4.35 -16.27
N ILE A 14 11.27 -4.89 -15.41
CA ILE A 14 11.49 -4.41 -14.06
C ILE A 14 12.70 -3.48 -14.07
N LYS A 15 12.46 -2.23 -13.69
CA LYS A 15 13.50 -1.20 -13.55
C LYS A 15 13.50 -0.66 -12.14
N TYR A 16 14.64 -0.20 -11.68
CA TYR A 16 14.71 0.52 -10.43
C TYR A 16 15.72 1.65 -10.49
N TYR A 17 15.50 2.64 -9.66
CA TYR A 17 16.33 3.83 -9.50
C TYR A 17 16.85 3.82 -8.08
N GLN A 18 18.15 3.92 -7.92
CA GLN A 18 18.78 3.98 -6.61
C GLN A 18 19.45 5.33 -6.41
N GLY A 19 19.21 5.94 -5.27
CA GLY A 19 19.79 7.24 -4.95
C GLY A 19 19.93 7.44 -3.45
N GLN A 20 20.38 8.62 -3.08
CA GLN A 20 20.57 9.03 -1.70
C GLN A 20 19.74 10.27 -1.42
N LEU A 21 19.08 10.28 -0.28
CA LEU A 21 18.37 11.46 0.24
C LEU A 21 18.72 11.60 1.72
N SER A 22 19.36 12.71 2.10
CA SER A 22 19.76 12.96 3.49
C SER A 22 20.57 11.81 4.11
N GLY A 23 21.47 11.20 3.32
CA GLY A 23 22.29 10.08 3.78
C GLY A 23 21.60 8.71 3.78
N GLN A 24 20.32 8.65 3.41
CA GLN A 24 19.56 7.40 3.33
C GLN A 24 19.48 6.93 1.90
N THR A 25 19.63 5.61 1.71
CA THR A 25 19.43 5.00 0.39
C THR A 25 17.95 4.88 0.08
N ILE A 26 17.54 5.33 -1.10
CA ILE A 26 16.20 5.19 -1.62
C ILE A 26 16.26 4.38 -2.90
N ILE A 27 15.37 3.41 -3.00
CA ILE A 27 15.18 2.61 -4.22
C ILE A 27 13.74 2.78 -4.68
N LEU A 28 13.57 3.25 -5.92
CA LEU A 28 12.27 3.40 -6.56
C LEU A 28 12.12 2.30 -7.62
N TRP A 29 11.13 1.45 -7.43
CA TRP A 29 10.82 0.38 -8.38
C TRP A 29 9.81 0.83 -9.40
N VAL A 30 10.08 0.59 -10.67
CA VAL A 30 9.16 0.80 -11.79
C VAL A 30 8.86 -0.55 -12.40
N ALA A 31 7.77 -1.15 -11.97
CA ALA A 31 7.40 -2.51 -12.34
C ALA A 31 5.93 -2.77 -12.01
N ASP A 32 5.40 -3.83 -12.59
CA ASP A 32 4.15 -4.41 -12.09
C ASP A 32 4.44 -5.03 -10.72
N ILE A 33 3.72 -4.58 -9.70
CA ILE A 33 3.89 -5.07 -8.32
C ILE A 33 3.70 -6.60 -8.22
N PHE A 34 2.89 -7.17 -9.10
CA PHE A 34 2.64 -8.60 -9.13
C PHE A 34 3.76 -9.41 -9.81
N ALA A 35 4.65 -8.74 -10.53
CA ALA A 35 5.82 -9.38 -11.14
C ALA A 35 7.05 -9.40 -10.22
N LEU A 36 7.05 -8.62 -9.16
CA LEU A 36 8.15 -8.56 -8.19
C LEU A 36 8.15 -9.79 -7.28
N THR A 37 9.35 -10.22 -6.88
CA THR A 37 9.54 -11.32 -5.93
C THR A 37 10.15 -10.82 -4.64
N ALA A 38 10.05 -11.60 -3.57
CA ALA A 38 10.70 -11.28 -2.30
C ALA A 38 12.22 -11.17 -2.46
N GLU A 39 12.81 -11.96 -3.35
CA GLU A 39 14.25 -11.91 -3.64
C GLU A 39 14.63 -10.57 -4.30
N ASP A 40 13.79 -10.05 -5.20
CA ASP A 40 14.04 -8.76 -5.85
C ASP A 40 14.11 -7.62 -4.83
N ILE A 41 13.14 -7.59 -3.92
CA ILE A 41 12.99 -6.52 -2.93
C ILE A 41 14.02 -6.66 -1.81
N GLY A 42 14.31 -7.90 -1.40
CA GLY A 42 15.16 -8.18 -0.27
C GLY A 42 14.41 -8.06 1.07
N SER A 43 15.16 -7.96 2.15
CA SER A 43 14.61 -7.90 3.50
C SER A 43 13.77 -6.62 3.72
N VAL A 44 12.56 -6.80 4.25
CA VAL A 44 11.62 -5.71 4.54
C VAL A 44 11.32 -5.70 6.04
N ASN A 45 11.56 -4.59 6.70
CA ASN A 45 11.30 -4.44 8.13
C ASN A 45 9.90 -3.91 8.44
N ALA A 46 9.33 -3.12 7.52
CA ALA A 46 7.98 -2.56 7.65
C ALA A 46 7.47 -2.07 6.30
N ILE A 47 6.15 -1.95 6.20
CA ILE A 47 5.48 -1.37 5.04
C ILE A 47 4.70 -0.15 5.49
N TYR A 48 4.77 0.92 4.72
CA TYR A 48 3.90 2.09 4.82
C TYR A 48 3.05 2.19 3.56
N ASP A 49 1.74 2.05 3.71
CA ASP A 49 0.80 2.09 2.60
C ASP A 49 -0.16 3.28 2.76
N LYS A 50 0.09 4.31 2.00
CA LYS A 50 -0.80 5.45 1.87
C LYS A 50 -1.16 5.63 0.40
N ALA A 51 -2.45 5.57 0.10
CA ALA A 51 -3.01 5.75 -1.24
C ALA A 51 -2.70 4.64 -2.25
N ALA A 52 -2.13 3.52 -1.86
CA ALA A 52 -1.97 2.37 -2.75
C ALA A 52 -3.18 1.42 -2.67
N LEU A 53 -3.44 0.84 -1.51
CA LEU A 53 -4.58 -0.08 -1.34
C LEU A 53 -5.90 0.55 -1.79
N ILE A 54 -6.17 1.77 -1.35
CA ILE A 54 -7.43 2.46 -1.65
C ILE A 54 -7.55 2.97 -3.10
N ALA A 55 -6.48 2.90 -3.87
CA ALA A 55 -6.52 3.22 -5.31
C ALA A 55 -6.99 2.05 -6.16
N LEU A 56 -7.12 0.87 -5.59
CA LEU A 56 -7.38 -0.37 -6.31
C LEU A 56 -8.83 -0.82 -6.13
N PRO A 57 -9.47 -1.35 -7.18
CA PRO A 57 -10.79 -1.97 -7.05
C PRO A 57 -10.73 -3.26 -6.21
N ALA A 58 -11.88 -3.68 -5.71
CA ALA A 58 -11.99 -4.73 -4.69
C ALA A 58 -11.31 -6.05 -5.07
N ASP A 59 -11.46 -6.49 -6.32
CA ASP A 59 -10.84 -7.73 -6.81
C ASP A 59 -9.31 -7.64 -6.83
N ILE A 60 -8.78 -6.48 -7.16
CA ILE A 60 -7.32 -6.24 -7.17
C ILE A 60 -6.79 -6.09 -5.76
N ARG A 61 -7.55 -5.48 -4.83
CA ARG A 61 -7.12 -5.37 -3.42
C ARG A 61 -6.84 -6.72 -2.78
N VAL A 62 -7.65 -7.74 -3.09
CA VAL A 62 -7.42 -9.11 -2.59
C VAL A 62 -6.05 -9.63 -3.03
N LYS A 63 -5.72 -9.45 -4.31
CA LYS A 63 -4.43 -9.87 -4.87
C LYS A 63 -3.27 -9.02 -4.33
N TYR A 64 -3.48 -7.72 -4.24
CA TYR A 64 -2.47 -6.77 -3.75
C TYR A 64 -2.09 -7.07 -2.30
N SER A 65 -3.07 -7.25 -1.43
CA SER A 65 -2.81 -7.54 -0.02
C SER A 65 -2.02 -8.83 0.16
N ALA A 66 -2.38 -9.87 -0.58
CA ALA A 66 -1.63 -11.13 -0.57
C ALA A 66 -0.20 -10.94 -1.08
N GLN A 67 -0.01 -10.16 -2.13
CA GLN A 67 1.30 -9.89 -2.70
C GLN A 67 2.20 -9.10 -1.73
N MET A 68 1.65 -8.11 -1.03
CA MET A 68 2.40 -7.34 -0.05
C MET A 68 2.85 -8.21 1.13
N CYS A 69 2.00 -9.11 1.59
CA CYS A 69 2.37 -10.10 2.61
C CYS A 69 3.50 -11.01 2.12
N HIS A 70 3.39 -11.47 0.88
CA HIS A 70 4.39 -12.35 0.26
C HIS A 70 5.73 -11.65 0.07
N LEU A 71 5.75 -10.46 -0.53
CA LEU A 71 6.98 -9.71 -0.80
C LEU A 71 7.75 -9.36 0.47
N SER A 72 7.03 -9.05 1.54
CA SER A 72 7.62 -8.60 2.81
C SER A 72 7.84 -9.72 3.81
N VAL A 73 7.38 -10.93 3.52
CA VAL A 73 7.37 -12.05 4.46
C VAL A 73 6.64 -11.66 5.75
N ASN A 74 5.44 -11.13 5.58
CA ASN A 74 4.57 -10.65 6.68
C ASN A 74 5.23 -9.61 7.60
N ALA A 75 5.96 -8.65 7.02
CA ALA A 75 6.48 -7.52 7.78
C ALA A 75 5.32 -6.67 8.33
N PRO A 76 5.50 -6.00 9.47
CA PRO A 76 4.50 -5.09 10.01
C PRO A 76 4.09 -4.04 8.97
N GLN A 77 2.80 -3.68 8.95
CA GLN A 77 2.28 -2.70 8.01
C GLN A 77 1.59 -1.56 8.74
N PHE A 78 1.78 -0.36 8.23
CA PHE A 78 1.08 0.84 8.64
C PHE A 78 0.27 1.31 7.44
N ILE A 79 -1.06 1.21 7.52
CA ILE A 79 -1.95 1.43 6.37
C ILE A 79 -2.92 2.56 6.68
N ILE A 80 -3.08 3.46 5.73
CA ILE A 80 -4.07 4.54 5.80
C ILE A 80 -5.18 4.25 4.80
N THR A 81 -6.43 4.24 5.28
CA THR A 81 -7.62 4.00 4.47
C THR A 81 -8.65 5.09 4.66
N LEU A 82 -9.64 5.11 3.79
CA LEU A 82 -10.78 6.00 3.85
C LEU A 82 -12.08 5.20 3.91
N THR A 83 -13.06 5.73 4.62
CA THR A 83 -14.44 5.27 4.53
C THR A 83 -15.36 6.44 4.18
N TYR A 84 -16.29 6.18 3.30
CA TYR A 84 -17.36 7.11 2.90
C TYR A 84 -18.47 6.30 2.24
N ASP A 85 -19.58 6.94 1.94
CA ASP A 85 -20.68 6.31 1.21
C ASP A 85 -20.27 6.10 -0.26
N GLN A 86 -19.88 4.88 -0.60
CA GLN A 86 -19.38 4.51 -1.93
C GLN A 86 -20.42 4.79 -3.03
N SER A 87 -21.72 4.83 -2.69
CA SER A 87 -22.76 5.13 -3.66
C SER A 87 -22.73 6.59 -4.15
N LYS A 88 -22.08 7.47 -3.38
CA LYS A 88 -22.00 8.90 -3.68
C LYS A 88 -20.79 9.28 -4.52
N LYS A 89 -19.80 8.40 -4.61
CA LYS A 89 -18.59 8.65 -5.38
C LYS A 89 -17.97 7.32 -5.82
N GLU A 90 -17.65 7.22 -7.09
CA GLU A 90 -16.80 6.14 -7.58
C GLU A 90 -15.34 6.36 -7.15
N GLY A 91 -14.59 5.27 -6.99
CA GLY A 91 -13.16 5.36 -6.78
C GLY A 91 -12.41 5.66 -8.07
N PRO A 92 -11.07 5.80 -8.05
CA PRO A 92 -10.27 5.95 -6.84
C PRO A 92 -10.33 7.35 -6.21
N PRO A 93 -10.06 7.51 -4.93
CA PRO A 93 -9.85 6.46 -3.93
C PRO A 93 -11.16 5.76 -3.56
N PHE A 94 -11.06 4.48 -3.22
CA PHE A 94 -12.21 3.67 -2.81
C PHE A 94 -12.41 3.73 -1.30
N SER A 95 -13.67 3.57 -0.87
CA SER A 95 -14.00 3.32 0.53
C SER A 95 -13.62 1.88 0.89
N VAL A 96 -12.83 1.70 1.96
CA VAL A 96 -12.41 0.40 2.44
C VAL A 96 -12.80 0.26 3.91
N SER A 97 -13.71 -0.66 4.19
CA SER A 97 -14.25 -0.88 5.54
C SER A 97 -13.29 -1.66 6.43
N SER A 98 -13.54 -1.61 7.76
CA SER A 98 -12.80 -2.41 8.72
C SER A 98 -12.94 -3.91 8.46
N GLU A 99 -14.12 -4.35 8.02
CA GLU A 99 -14.39 -5.73 7.65
C GLU A 99 -13.54 -6.16 6.46
N GLN A 100 -13.35 -5.27 5.48
CA GLN A 100 -12.48 -5.53 4.33
C GLN A 100 -11.00 -5.59 4.75
N ILE A 101 -10.55 -4.72 5.64
CA ILE A 101 -9.19 -4.78 6.19
C ILE A 101 -8.98 -6.13 6.89
N GLN A 102 -9.95 -6.57 7.69
CA GLN A 102 -9.89 -7.87 8.35
C GLN A 102 -9.86 -9.02 7.34
N GLN A 103 -10.65 -8.93 6.29
CA GLN A 103 -10.67 -9.92 5.21
C GLN A 103 -9.32 -10.03 4.51
N TYR A 104 -8.68 -8.88 4.20
CA TYR A 104 -7.43 -8.88 3.45
C TYR A 104 -6.23 -9.33 4.29
N TYR A 105 -6.20 -9.00 5.57
CA TYR A 105 -4.99 -9.13 6.39
C TYR A 105 -5.16 -9.97 7.64
N GLY A 106 -6.37 -10.29 8.05
CA GLY A 106 -6.65 -10.93 9.34
C GLY A 106 -6.07 -12.32 9.51
N SER A 107 -5.77 -13.02 8.41
CA SER A 107 -5.14 -14.35 8.47
C SER A 107 -3.66 -14.30 8.83
N ASN A 108 -3.01 -13.17 8.55
CA ASN A 108 -1.55 -13.02 8.73
C ASN A 108 -1.16 -12.05 9.84
N TYR A 109 -2.08 -11.19 10.28
CA TYR A 109 -1.78 -10.09 11.19
C TYR A 109 -2.83 -9.95 12.27
N GLN A 110 -2.40 -9.42 13.41
CA GLN A 110 -3.27 -8.74 14.36
C GLN A 110 -3.45 -7.31 13.88
N ILE A 111 -4.69 -6.84 13.82
CA ILE A 111 -5.05 -5.55 13.25
C ILE A 111 -5.52 -4.62 14.37
N THR A 112 -4.89 -3.46 14.47
CA THR A 112 -5.24 -2.43 15.44
C THR A 112 -5.52 -1.13 14.71
N GLU A 113 -6.68 -0.53 14.96
CA GLU A 113 -6.96 0.83 14.51
C GLU A 113 -6.31 1.81 15.48
N LEU A 114 -5.32 2.57 15.00
CA LEU A 114 -4.58 3.51 15.83
C LEU A 114 -5.29 4.85 15.95
N ALA A 115 -5.97 5.28 14.89
CA ALA A 115 -6.65 6.57 14.85
C ALA A 115 -7.72 6.60 13.76
N SER A 116 -8.71 7.45 13.94
CA SER A 116 -9.65 7.83 12.90
C SER A 116 -10.00 9.30 13.04
N GLU A 117 -10.11 9.98 11.91
CA GLU A 117 -10.45 11.42 11.91
C GLU A 117 -11.17 11.82 10.63
N SER A 118 -11.86 12.95 10.68
CA SER A 118 -12.51 13.52 9.52
C SER A 118 -11.47 13.89 8.47
N ALA A 119 -11.78 13.59 7.22
CA ALA A 119 -10.95 13.91 6.07
C ALA A 119 -11.82 14.46 4.94
N SER A 120 -11.19 14.86 3.85
CA SER A 120 -11.91 15.33 2.66
C SER A 120 -11.26 14.78 1.40
N ILE A 121 -12.08 14.63 0.36
CA ILE A 121 -11.61 14.32 -0.99
C ILE A 121 -11.80 15.60 -1.80
N GLY A 122 -10.70 16.10 -2.39
CA GLY A 122 -10.69 17.43 -3.03
C GLY A 122 -11.74 17.62 -4.13
N SER A 123 -12.08 16.56 -4.86
CA SER A 123 -13.13 16.60 -5.90
C SER A 123 -14.56 16.68 -5.34
N MET A 124 -14.77 16.32 -4.08
CA MET A 124 -16.07 16.32 -3.41
C MET A 124 -15.93 16.81 -1.97
N PRO A 125 -15.78 18.13 -1.76
CA PRO A 125 -15.49 18.67 -0.43
C PRO A 125 -16.62 18.48 0.59
N ASP A 126 -17.86 18.29 0.12
CA ASP A 126 -19.03 18.10 0.98
C ASP A 126 -19.29 16.63 1.33
N LEU A 127 -18.55 15.71 0.74
CA LEU A 127 -18.66 14.29 1.05
C LEU A 127 -18.08 14.02 2.44
N LYS A 128 -18.85 13.33 3.27
CA LYS A 128 -18.40 12.93 4.60
C LYS A 128 -17.44 11.75 4.48
N VAL A 129 -16.18 11.99 4.83
CA VAL A 129 -15.09 11.01 4.72
C VAL A 129 -14.41 10.87 6.08
N THR A 130 -14.07 9.65 6.45
CA THR A 130 -13.24 9.35 7.62
C THR A 130 -11.95 8.69 7.16
N GLU A 131 -10.84 9.18 7.66
CA GLU A 131 -9.53 8.56 7.46
C GLU A 131 -9.22 7.65 8.64
N HIS A 132 -8.72 6.45 8.36
CA HIS A 132 -8.37 5.45 9.35
C HIS A 132 -6.89 5.11 9.24
N VAL A 133 -6.25 4.92 10.37
CA VAL A 133 -4.86 4.50 10.48
C VAL A 133 -4.80 3.13 11.14
N TRP A 134 -4.25 2.16 10.43
CA TRP A 134 -4.19 0.76 10.84
C TRP A 134 -2.75 0.33 11.09
N LEU A 135 -2.53 -0.38 12.20
CA LEU A 135 -1.30 -1.11 12.45
C LEU A 135 -1.57 -2.61 12.30
N LEU A 136 -0.82 -3.26 11.42
CA LEU A 136 -0.84 -4.70 11.21
C LEU A 136 0.46 -5.27 11.79
N ASN A 137 0.34 -6.13 12.77
CA ASN A 137 1.49 -6.73 13.45
C ASN A 137 1.25 -8.22 13.71
N THR A 138 2.31 -8.99 13.81
CA THR A 138 2.24 -10.44 14.07
C THR A 138 2.31 -10.78 15.55
#